data_60e9523b12fa4a2f543f9bcd28f53b2d
#
_entry.id   60e9523b12fa4a2f543f9bcd28f53b2d
#
_cell.length_a   1.000
_cell.length_b   1.000
_cell.length_c   1.000
_cell.angle_alpha   90.00
_cell.angle_beta   90.00
_cell.angle_gamma   90.00
#
_symmetry.space_group_name_H-M   'P 1'
#
loop_
_entity.id
_entity.type
_entity.pdbx_description
1 polymer ?
#
loop_
_entity_poly.entity_id
_entity_poly.type
_entity_poly.pdbx_seq_one_letter_code
_entity_poly.pdbx_strand_id
1 'polypeptide(L)'
;MQNVNANWNQYEAAILVDAYWRIRDGHISKQDAVIEVSNRLRYAMVSQGFVVDPTYRNPNGINMQLSAVEYVLTDGLHGIHNTGKVISDVANMSLDSPEEYEDILAQAKVMFPIAPNSFDTRCTPETEDLDENKDAIQNINPKLLEVLRSEFPKGFRMTSFIHKKRLSESYKNIVGEPLEGIELNELSAYGVVYKDTLYLPEQLLDEASKEELLSYITQYFESGRTFIYYSVLFEHFNEMFSQQLIFGEEMLRQYLLKCGNKSWFYREDMITSTPETLESIDKIVETYVQEFGTIISYQELTAALDYIPREKVLQSVRQSPKIISGGRELCFHIDNFDMDSKDLFMIEQALNKTINMSGYATKDDLEQIIKAVAPSVWENNFALGELSIRNVLSYKLQDKFSFVRNLISSKEHRIDSHKAIDHYCRSHESTTMDELKAFCQECGSDTIRYDIASNYYVRVSYDLFIHRSQVRFDTDAIDEVIEKFTTKMYASITEVILSSLPTSQYAWNEYLLESYLALYSTKFTLFHTRYSQDNVTGAIVKKAADFKDYNDVITLILAESRVNLSDKAEALNYLADKQYIAFRRYKDIEKILVRAQELRNKLKKK
;
A
#
# COMPACT_ATOMS: atom_id res chain seq x y z
N MET A 1 21.57 2.39 26.04
CA MET A 1 21.57 2.92 24.66
C MET A 1 20.15 2.76 24.13
N GLN A 2 19.46 3.85 23.81
CA GLN A 2 18.09 3.77 23.27
C GLN A 2 18.18 3.35 21.80
N ASN A 3 17.53 2.24 21.45
CA ASN A 3 17.32 1.85 20.06
C ASN A 3 16.42 2.88 19.41
N VAL A 4 16.93 3.65 18.44
CA VAL A 4 16.18 4.65 17.69
C VAL A 4 15.45 3.96 16.55
N ASN A 5 14.33 3.30 16.86
CA ASN A 5 13.35 2.91 15.85
C ASN A 5 12.19 3.92 15.90
N ALA A 6 12.50 5.17 15.56
CA ALA A 6 11.54 6.26 15.60
C ALA A 6 10.59 6.17 14.40
N ASN A 7 9.29 6.44 14.64
CA ASN A 7 8.30 6.67 13.59
C ASN A 7 8.77 7.81 12.66
N TRP A 8 8.34 7.78 11.40
CA TRP A 8 8.58 8.89 10.47
C TRP A 8 8.00 10.19 11.02
N ASN A 9 8.78 11.26 10.94
CA ASN A 9 8.29 12.62 11.22
C ASN A 9 8.08 13.40 9.91
N GLN A 10 7.40 14.55 9.99
CA GLN A 10 7.05 15.35 8.82
C GLN A 10 8.27 15.85 8.03
N TYR A 11 9.39 16.11 8.68
CA TYR A 11 10.60 16.61 8.02
C TYR A 11 11.35 15.50 7.26
N GLU A 12 11.43 14.29 7.82
CA GLU A 12 11.95 13.12 7.12
C GLU A 12 11.06 12.79 5.90
N ALA A 13 9.73 12.87 6.08
CA ALA A 13 8.79 12.66 5.00
C ALA A 13 8.92 13.71 3.89
N ALA A 14 9.20 14.98 4.22
CA ALA A 14 9.43 16.03 3.24
C ALA A 14 10.67 15.77 2.38
N ILE A 15 11.78 15.29 2.98
CA ILE A 15 12.98 14.90 2.22
C ILE A 15 12.67 13.74 1.27
N LEU A 16 11.84 12.77 1.71
CA LEU A 16 11.44 11.64 0.89
C LEU A 16 10.55 12.06 -0.29
N VAL A 17 9.59 12.97 -0.06
CA VAL A 17 8.71 13.51 -1.10
C VAL A 17 9.48 14.39 -2.10
N ASP A 18 10.44 15.22 -1.65
CA ASP A 18 11.34 15.98 -2.53
C ASP A 18 12.15 15.05 -3.44
N ALA A 19 12.66 13.95 -2.89
CA ALA A 19 13.37 12.94 -3.69
C ALA A 19 12.47 12.32 -4.76
N TYR A 20 11.21 12.00 -4.44
CA TYR A 20 10.25 11.51 -5.42
C TYR A 20 10.01 12.50 -6.57
N TRP A 21 9.81 13.80 -6.26
CA TRP A 21 9.62 14.81 -7.28
C TRP A 21 10.85 14.97 -8.17
N ARG A 22 12.06 14.96 -7.60
CA ARG A 22 13.33 15.02 -8.34
C ARG A 22 13.54 13.79 -9.25
N ILE A 23 13.12 12.61 -8.83
CA ILE A 23 13.13 11.39 -9.67
C ILE A 23 12.16 11.55 -10.84
N ARG A 24 10.93 11.97 -10.55
CA ARG A 24 9.88 12.14 -11.57
C ARG A 24 10.27 13.19 -12.61
N ASP A 25 10.89 14.27 -12.19
CA ASP A 25 11.32 15.36 -13.08
C ASP A 25 12.66 15.06 -13.78
N GLY A 26 13.25 13.86 -13.57
CA GLY A 26 14.46 13.41 -14.26
C GLY A 26 15.76 14.04 -13.74
N HIS A 27 15.74 14.72 -12.59
CA HIS A 27 16.91 15.38 -12.02
C HIS A 27 17.89 14.42 -11.34
N ILE A 28 17.44 13.24 -10.94
CA ILE A 28 18.24 12.22 -10.26
C ILE A 28 17.70 10.81 -10.59
N SER A 29 18.57 9.80 -10.66
CA SER A 29 18.12 8.42 -10.78
C SER A 29 17.46 7.94 -9.49
N LYS A 30 16.53 6.98 -9.56
CA LYS A 30 15.88 6.40 -8.37
C LYS A 30 16.91 5.82 -7.40
N GLN A 31 17.93 5.15 -7.93
CA GLN A 31 18.99 4.53 -7.13
C GLN A 31 19.82 5.57 -6.37
N ASP A 32 20.24 6.65 -7.04
CA ASP A 32 21.00 7.71 -6.40
C ASP A 32 20.17 8.48 -5.37
N ALA A 33 18.89 8.72 -5.64
CA ALA A 33 17.97 9.35 -4.71
C ALA A 33 17.78 8.51 -3.43
N VAL A 34 17.64 7.20 -3.56
CA VAL A 34 17.54 6.25 -2.42
C VAL A 34 18.79 6.34 -1.55
N ILE A 35 19.98 6.35 -2.15
CA ILE A 35 21.25 6.47 -1.44
C ILE A 35 21.38 7.84 -0.78
N GLU A 36 21.07 8.92 -1.52
CA GLU A 36 21.12 10.30 -0.99
C GLU A 36 20.23 10.46 0.24
N VAL A 37 18.95 10.04 0.16
CA VAL A 37 18.00 10.15 1.28
C VAL A 37 18.46 9.34 2.47
N SER A 38 18.87 8.08 2.26
CA SER A 38 19.41 7.22 3.32
C SER A 38 20.59 7.89 4.01
N ASN A 39 21.57 8.35 3.25
CA ASN A 39 22.76 9.00 3.78
C ASN A 39 22.44 10.27 4.57
N ARG A 40 21.56 11.14 4.06
CA ARG A 40 21.13 12.37 4.75
C ARG A 40 20.51 12.09 6.11
N LEU A 41 19.53 11.18 6.16
CA LEU A 41 18.81 10.87 7.40
C LEU A 41 19.73 10.19 8.43
N ARG A 42 20.59 9.29 8.01
CA ARG A 42 21.54 8.59 8.88
C ARG A 42 22.66 9.54 9.35
N TYR A 43 23.20 10.37 8.48
CA TYR A 43 24.23 11.35 8.83
C TYR A 43 23.75 12.34 9.90
N ALA A 44 22.52 12.84 9.78
CA ALA A 44 21.95 13.76 10.76
C ALA A 44 21.85 13.12 12.16
N MET A 45 21.53 11.84 12.25
CA MET A 45 21.50 11.11 13.54
C MET A 45 22.90 10.88 14.10
N VAL A 46 23.86 10.48 13.28
CA VAL A 46 25.25 10.29 13.69
C VAL A 46 25.89 11.59 14.16
N SER A 47 25.64 12.70 13.44
CA SER A 47 26.16 14.04 13.81
C SER A 47 25.58 14.57 15.12
N GLN A 48 24.42 14.07 15.56
CA GLN A 48 23.82 14.34 16.87
C GLN A 48 24.33 13.39 17.98
N GLY A 49 25.26 12.50 17.66
CA GLY A 49 25.86 11.57 18.62
C GLY A 49 25.08 10.28 18.87
N PHE A 50 24.08 9.96 18.04
CA PHE A 50 23.34 8.71 18.13
C PHE A 50 24.08 7.57 17.40
N VAL A 51 24.07 6.38 17.98
CA VAL A 51 24.48 5.17 17.28
C VAL A 51 23.31 4.67 16.45
N VAL A 52 23.50 4.62 15.15
CA VAL A 52 22.44 4.29 14.18
C VAL A 52 22.49 2.80 13.86
N ASP A 53 21.37 2.11 14.08
CA ASP A 53 21.20 0.70 13.71
C ASP A 53 21.33 0.54 12.18
N PRO A 54 21.97 -0.55 11.67
CA PRO A 54 22.07 -0.81 10.22
C PRO A 54 20.72 -0.79 9.48
N THR A 55 19.63 -1.14 10.14
CA THR A 55 18.27 -1.15 9.57
C THR A 55 17.59 0.23 9.57
N TYR A 56 18.08 1.20 10.36
CA TYR A 56 17.48 2.52 10.46
C TYR A 56 17.63 3.30 9.15
N ARG A 57 16.52 3.66 8.51
CA ARG A 57 16.48 4.43 7.26
C ARG A 57 17.46 3.91 6.20
N ASN A 58 17.66 2.59 6.14
CA ASN A 58 18.54 1.96 5.17
C ASN A 58 18.00 2.11 3.73
N PRO A 59 18.83 1.93 2.70
CA PRO A 59 18.42 2.10 1.30
C PRO A 59 17.18 1.28 0.92
N ASN A 60 17.06 0.03 1.39
CA ASN A 60 15.89 -0.81 1.11
C ASN A 60 14.61 -0.23 1.73
N GLY A 61 14.68 0.24 2.97
CA GLY A 61 13.57 0.91 3.65
C GLY A 61 13.18 2.22 2.94
N ILE A 62 14.15 3.02 2.50
CA ILE A 62 13.91 4.25 1.73
C ILE A 62 13.25 3.95 0.39
N ASN A 63 13.73 2.95 -0.35
CA ASN A 63 13.12 2.54 -1.62
C ASN A 63 11.66 2.11 -1.46
N MET A 64 11.34 1.36 -0.41
CA MET A 64 9.98 0.97 -0.08
C MET A 64 9.10 2.19 0.22
N GLN A 65 9.60 3.16 0.99
CA GLN A 65 8.84 4.37 1.32
C GLN A 65 8.68 5.32 0.11
N LEU A 66 9.65 5.40 -0.81
CA LEU A 66 9.49 6.10 -2.08
C LEU A 66 8.36 5.50 -2.93
N SER A 67 8.26 4.17 -2.96
CA SER A 67 7.14 3.50 -3.65
C SER A 67 5.80 3.74 -2.94
N ALA A 68 5.80 3.96 -1.62
CA ALA A 68 4.60 4.36 -0.88
C ALA A 68 4.20 5.83 -1.18
N VAL A 69 5.16 6.74 -1.29
CA VAL A 69 4.94 8.13 -1.76
C VAL A 69 4.36 8.14 -3.18
N GLU A 70 4.94 7.34 -4.07
CA GLU A 70 4.46 7.16 -5.44
C GLU A 70 3.00 6.72 -5.48
N TYR A 71 2.61 5.77 -4.62
CA TYR A 71 1.23 5.32 -4.50
C TYR A 71 0.27 6.46 -4.14
N VAL A 72 0.64 7.29 -3.16
CA VAL A 72 -0.18 8.44 -2.74
C VAL A 72 -0.27 9.48 -3.84
N LEU A 73 0.86 9.87 -4.43
CA LEU A 73 0.93 10.93 -5.43
C LEU A 73 0.39 10.52 -6.81
N THR A 74 0.21 9.21 -7.03
CA THR A 74 -0.40 8.66 -8.25
C THR A 74 -1.83 8.15 -8.03
N ASP A 75 -2.45 8.45 -6.87
CA ASP A 75 -3.80 7.96 -6.53
C ASP A 75 -3.93 6.43 -6.62
N GLY A 76 -2.88 5.73 -6.23
CA GLY A 76 -2.87 4.27 -6.24
C GLY A 76 -2.59 3.62 -7.59
N LEU A 77 -2.21 4.39 -8.62
CA LEU A 77 -1.87 3.86 -9.95
C LEU A 77 -0.52 3.14 -9.96
N HIS A 78 0.43 3.63 -9.18
CA HIS A 78 1.78 3.07 -9.05
C HIS A 78 2.20 3.01 -7.59
N GLY A 79 3.16 2.16 -7.25
CA GLY A 79 3.70 2.09 -5.90
C GLY A 79 3.03 1.07 -4.98
N ILE A 80 3.24 1.20 -3.67
CA ILE A 80 2.81 0.24 -2.64
C ILE A 80 1.73 0.86 -1.76
N HIS A 81 0.58 0.18 -1.59
CA HIS A 81 -0.60 0.66 -0.83
C HIS A 81 -0.35 0.96 0.67
N ASN A 82 0.70 0.44 1.29
CA ASN A 82 0.91 0.54 2.74
C ASN A 82 1.73 1.79 3.11
N THR A 83 1.09 2.96 3.08
CA THR A 83 1.73 4.24 3.40
C THR A 83 1.43 4.65 4.85
N GLY A 84 2.47 5.00 5.60
CA GLY A 84 2.31 5.59 6.94
C GLY A 84 1.61 6.96 6.86
N LYS A 85 0.74 7.26 7.84
CA LYS A 85 -0.08 8.49 7.85
C LYS A 85 0.75 9.76 7.61
N VAL A 86 1.88 9.91 8.29
CA VAL A 86 2.75 11.11 8.16
C VAL A 86 3.27 11.30 6.74
N ILE A 87 3.69 10.22 6.08
CA ILE A 87 4.19 10.26 4.70
C ILE A 87 3.05 10.62 3.74
N SER A 88 1.86 10.03 3.96
CA SER A 88 0.66 10.33 3.16
C SER A 88 0.24 11.79 3.32
N ASP A 89 0.21 12.31 4.55
CA ASP A 89 -0.18 13.68 4.83
C ASP A 89 0.78 14.69 4.14
N VAL A 90 2.10 14.47 4.22
CA VAL A 90 3.11 15.33 3.58
C VAL A 90 3.11 15.19 2.06
N ALA A 91 2.89 13.99 1.52
CA ALA A 91 2.75 13.78 0.09
C ALA A 91 1.53 14.53 -0.48
N ASN A 92 0.37 14.44 0.17
CA ASN A 92 -0.82 15.19 -0.21
C ASN A 92 -0.60 16.71 -0.06
N MET A 93 0.06 17.16 1.01
CA MET A 93 0.39 18.57 1.22
C MET A 93 1.22 19.14 0.05
N SER A 94 2.13 18.35 -0.54
CA SER A 94 2.92 18.79 -1.69
C SER A 94 2.07 19.09 -2.95
N LEU A 95 0.84 18.57 -3.01
CA LEU A 95 -0.14 18.84 -4.07
C LEU A 95 -1.16 19.93 -3.68
N ASP A 96 -1.69 19.83 -2.44
CA ASP A 96 -2.83 20.61 -1.99
C ASP A 96 -2.43 21.99 -1.42
N SER A 97 -1.23 22.09 -0.83
CA SER A 97 -0.69 23.29 -0.18
C SER A 97 0.81 23.44 -0.43
N PRO A 98 1.23 23.73 -1.68
CA PRO A 98 2.66 23.77 -2.06
C PRO A 98 3.50 24.76 -1.22
N GLU A 99 2.95 25.91 -0.84
CA GLU A 99 3.65 26.90 -0.01
C GLU A 99 3.98 26.34 1.38
N GLU A 100 3.04 25.67 2.03
CA GLU A 100 3.25 25.05 3.34
C GLU A 100 4.24 23.89 3.25
N TYR A 101 4.16 23.10 2.17
CA TYR A 101 5.12 22.03 1.91
C TYR A 101 6.54 22.57 1.73
N GLU A 102 6.74 23.66 0.97
CA GLU A 102 8.05 24.27 0.76
C GLU A 102 8.66 24.80 2.06
N ASP A 103 7.85 25.36 2.97
CA ASP A 103 8.30 25.79 4.29
C ASP A 103 8.80 24.60 5.13
N ILE A 104 8.09 23.49 5.12
CA ILE A 104 8.51 22.26 5.83
C ILE A 104 9.76 21.68 5.18
N LEU A 105 9.82 21.65 3.85
CA LEU A 105 10.97 21.15 3.11
C LEU A 105 12.23 22.00 3.35
N ALA A 106 12.10 23.32 3.42
CA ALA A 106 13.22 24.21 3.73
C ALA A 106 13.79 23.92 5.13
N GLN A 107 12.93 23.74 6.13
CA GLN A 107 13.34 23.34 7.47
C GLN A 107 13.96 21.94 7.47
N ALA A 108 13.38 20.99 6.75
CA ALA A 108 13.90 19.64 6.62
C ALA A 108 15.30 19.59 6.00
N LYS A 109 15.56 20.42 4.98
CA LYS A 109 16.90 20.53 4.35
C LYS A 109 17.97 21.05 5.31
N VAL A 110 17.60 21.90 6.27
CA VAL A 110 18.49 22.35 7.35
C VAL A 110 18.72 21.27 8.39
N MET A 111 17.67 20.55 8.78
CA MET A 111 17.76 19.46 9.79
C MET A 111 18.51 18.23 9.27
N PHE A 112 18.37 17.94 7.99
CA PHE A 112 18.98 16.80 7.30
C PHE A 112 19.86 17.31 6.15
N PRO A 113 21.06 17.82 6.42
CA PRO A 113 21.97 18.31 5.39
C PRO A 113 22.46 17.18 4.49
N ILE A 114 22.92 17.53 3.29
CA ILE A 114 23.57 16.55 2.40
C ILE A 114 24.80 16.00 3.12
N ALA A 115 24.89 14.67 3.19
CA ALA A 115 26.03 14.01 3.81
C ALA A 115 27.30 14.31 3.00
N PRO A 116 28.47 14.52 3.66
CA PRO A 116 29.74 14.64 2.97
C PRO A 116 30.03 13.39 2.13
N ASN A 117 30.75 13.56 1.02
CA ASN A 117 31.13 12.44 0.13
C ASN A 117 31.95 11.33 0.86
N SER A 118 32.53 11.63 2.00
CA SER A 118 33.20 10.67 2.88
C SER A 118 32.24 9.90 3.79
N PHE A 119 30.97 10.30 3.86
CA PHE A 119 29.94 9.61 4.63
C PHE A 119 29.21 8.65 3.69
N ASP A 120 29.82 7.49 3.47
CA ASP A 120 29.18 6.41 2.76
C ASP A 120 28.52 5.46 3.79
N THR A 121 27.20 5.41 3.80
CA THR A 121 26.44 4.42 4.59
C THR A 121 26.35 3.07 3.87
N ARG A 122 27.00 2.92 2.74
CA ARG A 122 27.42 1.63 2.29
C ARG A 122 28.47 1.12 3.29
N CYS A 123 28.03 0.84 4.52
CA CYS A 123 28.60 -0.24 5.28
C CYS A 123 28.12 -1.55 4.60
N THR A 124 28.47 -1.69 3.33
CA THR A 124 29.01 -2.95 2.92
C THR A 124 30.25 -3.12 3.77
N PRO A 125 30.46 -4.22 4.47
CA PRO A 125 31.83 -4.65 4.64
C PRO A 125 32.40 -4.48 3.23
N GLU A 126 33.48 -3.68 3.12
CA GLU A 126 34.25 -3.63 1.93
C GLU A 126 34.23 -5.03 1.33
N THR A 127 33.97 -5.13 0.03
CA THR A 127 34.51 -6.24 -0.71
C THR A 127 36.01 -6.13 -0.44
N GLU A 128 36.45 -6.65 0.68
CA GLU A 128 37.79 -7.12 0.82
C GLU A 128 37.99 -7.99 -0.41
N ASP A 129 38.87 -7.53 -1.27
CA ASP A 129 39.32 -8.30 -2.39
C ASP A 129 39.61 -9.70 -1.87
N LEU A 130 38.79 -10.68 -2.29
CA LEU A 130 38.83 -12.06 -1.79
C LEU A 130 40.14 -12.78 -2.15
N ASP A 131 41.15 -12.04 -2.58
CA ASP A 131 42.51 -12.54 -2.78
C ASP A 131 43.35 -12.59 -1.49
N GLU A 132 42.98 -11.85 -0.40
CA GLU A 132 43.75 -11.92 0.85
C GLU A 132 43.39 -13.10 1.74
N ASN A 133 42.32 -13.84 1.47
CA ASN A 133 41.98 -15.03 2.27
C ASN A 133 42.72 -16.31 1.83
N LYS A 134 43.65 -16.22 0.90
CA LYS A 134 44.53 -17.36 0.58
C LYS A 134 45.52 -17.68 1.68
N ASP A 135 45.87 -16.73 2.54
CA ASP A 135 46.85 -16.90 3.61
C ASP A 135 46.26 -17.31 4.98
N ALA A 136 44.95 -17.10 5.19
CA ALA A 136 44.28 -17.45 6.47
C ALA A 136 44.08 -18.97 6.66
N ILE A 137 44.24 -19.78 5.63
CA ILE A 137 44.10 -21.24 5.71
C ILE A 137 45.36 -21.92 6.32
N GLN A 138 46.45 -21.20 6.50
CA GLN A 138 47.74 -21.81 6.92
C GLN A 138 47.93 -22.01 8.42
N ASN A 139 47.02 -21.55 9.30
CA ASN A 139 47.23 -21.65 10.77
C ASN A 139 46.07 -22.28 11.56
N ILE A 140 45.32 -23.22 10.98
CA ILE A 140 44.31 -23.96 11.75
C ILE A 140 45.04 -24.92 12.69
N ASN A 141 44.91 -24.68 14.03
CA ASN A 141 45.40 -25.58 15.03
C ASN A 141 44.52 -26.85 15.10
N PRO A 142 45.03 -28.02 14.65
CA PRO A 142 44.24 -29.25 14.57
C PRO A 142 43.73 -29.73 15.94
N LYS A 143 44.49 -29.46 17.01
CA LYS A 143 44.11 -29.83 18.38
C LYS A 143 42.91 -28.96 18.87
N LEU A 144 42.89 -27.67 18.53
CA LEU A 144 41.77 -26.79 18.84
C LEU A 144 40.51 -27.20 18.09
N LEU A 145 40.64 -27.58 16.81
CA LEU A 145 39.56 -28.11 16.01
C LEU A 145 38.93 -29.38 16.63
N GLU A 146 39.79 -30.29 17.16
CA GLU A 146 39.35 -31.51 17.84
C GLU A 146 38.56 -31.20 19.11
N VAL A 147 39.02 -30.23 19.90
CA VAL A 147 38.31 -29.75 21.10
C VAL A 147 36.98 -29.12 20.75
N LEU A 148 36.95 -28.27 19.73
CA LEU A 148 35.70 -27.64 19.29
C LEU A 148 34.68 -28.69 18.81
N ARG A 149 35.14 -29.73 18.08
CA ARG A 149 34.29 -30.82 17.57
C ARG A 149 33.72 -31.68 18.70
N SER A 150 34.54 -32.06 19.67
CA SER A 150 34.14 -32.98 20.74
C SER A 150 33.29 -32.29 21.82
N GLU A 151 33.67 -31.07 22.21
CA GLU A 151 33.07 -30.38 23.35
C GLU A 151 31.87 -29.48 22.97
N PHE A 152 31.77 -29.05 21.72
CA PHE A 152 30.74 -28.11 21.27
C PHE A 152 29.96 -28.62 20.02
N PRO A 153 29.32 -29.80 20.10
CA PRO A 153 28.64 -30.39 18.95
C PRO A 153 27.46 -29.57 18.41
N LYS A 154 26.97 -28.60 19.20
CA LYS A 154 25.88 -27.66 18.80
C LYS A 154 26.39 -26.23 18.61
N GLY A 155 27.67 -26.06 18.34
CA GLY A 155 28.32 -24.78 18.15
C GLY A 155 28.88 -24.16 19.41
N PHE A 156 29.93 -23.35 19.24
CA PHE A 156 30.63 -22.62 20.28
C PHE A 156 30.17 -21.17 20.35
N ARG A 157 29.54 -20.78 21.48
CA ARG A 157 29.14 -19.38 21.71
C ARG A 157 30.33 -18.52 22.08
N MET A 158 30.75 -17.65 21.16
CA MET A 158 31.97 -16.85 21.28
C MET A 158 31.91 -15.81 22.40
N THR A 159 30.72 -15.30 22.73
CA THR A 159 30.53 -14.33 23.83
C THR A 159 30.30 -14.99 25.20
N SER A 160 30.02 -16.29 25.25
CA SER A 160 29.70 -17.01 26.49
C SER A 160 30.93 -17.25 27.34
N PHE A 161 30.95 -16.70 28.55
CA PHE A 161 32.01 -16.97 29.55
C PHE A 161 32.11 -18.46 29.86
N ILE A 162 31.00 -19.18 29.97
CA ILE A 162 30.97 -20.61 30.26
C ILE A 162 31.61 -21.41 29.12
N HIS A 163 31.28 -21.09 27.85
CA HIS A 163 31.90 -21.76 26.71
C HIS A 163 33.39 -21.47 26.61
N LYS A 164 33.83 -20.23 26.85
CA LYS A 164 35.26 -19.87 26.86
C LYS A 164 36.03 -20.61 27.93
N LYS A 165 35.48 -20.67 29.14
CA LYS A 165 36.08 -21.41 30.25
C LYS A 165 36.20 -22.91 29.94
N ARG A 166 35.11 -23.52 29.45
CA ARG A 166 35.08 -24.93 29.06
C ARG A 166 36.10 -25.23 27.94
N LEU A 167 36.17 -24.35 26.91
CA LEU A 167 37.17 -24.48 25.84
C LEU A 167 38.60 -24.50 26.37
N SER A 168 38.96 -23.55 27.26
CA SER A 168 40.31 -23.46 27.86
C SER A 168 40.62 -24.66 28.71
N GLU A 169 39.68 -25.15 29.54
CA GLU A 169 39.85 -26.32 30.38
C GLU A 169 39.99 -27.61 29.54
N SER A 170 39.15 -27.83 28.56
CA SER A 170 39.19 -28.99 27.69
C SER A 170 40.45 -29.01 26.82
N TYR A 171 40.86 -27.85 26.29
CA TYR A 171 42.09 -27.73 25.52
C TYR A 171 43.31 -28.11 26.38
N LYS A 172 43.39 -27.57 27.61
CA LYS A 172 44.47 -27.92 28.55
C LYS A 172 44.50 -29.41 28.88
N ASN A 173 43.34 -30.04 29.04
CA ASN A 173 43.22 -31.47 29.34
C ASN A 173 43.67 -32.37 28.19
N ILE A 174 43.37 -31.99 26.96
CA ILE A 174 43.65 -32.78 25.74
C ILE A 174 45.09 -32.53 25.25
N VAL A 175 45.53 -31.26 25.30
CA VAL A 175 46.81 -30.83 24.71
C VAL A 175 47.94 -30.81 25.71
N GLY A 176 47.61 -30.66 27.02
CA GLY A 176 48.61 -30.57 28.12
C GLY A 176 49.17 -29.16 28.34
N GLU A 177 48.81 -28.19 27.47
CA GLU A 177 49.28 -26.81 27.54
C GLU A 177 48.08 -25.84 27.64
N PRO A 178 48.24 -24.69 28.31
CA PRO A 178 47.15 -23.70 28.36
C PRO A 178 46.89 -23.13 26.97
N LEU A 179 45.62 -22.83 26.68
CA LEU A 179 45.22 -22.12 25.47
C LEU A 179 45.65 -20.65 25.63
N GLU A 180 46.75 -20.23 24.99
CA GLU A 180 47.20 -18.84 25.00
C GLU A 180 46.41 -18.04 23.98
N GLY A 181 45.87 -16.91 24.45
CA GLY A 181 45.35 -15.71 23.74
C GLY A 181 44.83 -15.86 22.31
N ILE A 182 43.86 -16.76 22.04
CA ILE A 182 43.20 -16.78 20.73
C ILE A 182 42.23 -15.62 20.68
N GLU A 183 42.48 -14.70 19.76
CA GLU A 183 41.51 -13.63 19.44
C GLU A 183 40.25 -14.24 18.81
N LEU A 184 39.07 -13.63 19.12
CA LEU A 184 37.78 -14.10 18.60
C LEU A 184 37.74 -14.12 17.07
N ASN A 185 38.50 -13.24 16.41
CA ASN A 185 38.63 -13.17 14.97
C ASN A 185 39.33 -14.39 14.37
N GLU A 186 40.29 -14.98 15.09
CA GLU A 186 40.99 -16.19 14.64
C GLU A 186 40.08 -17.43 14.66
N LEU A 187 39.12 -17.48 15.60
CA LEU A 187 38.14 -18.57 15.66
C LEU A 187 37.23 -18.62 14.45
N SER A 188 36.97 -17.49 13.78
CA SER A 188 36.14 -17.44 12.55
C SER A 188 36.75 -18.26 11.40
N ALA A 189 38.06 -18.49 11.41
CA ALA A 189 38.74 -19.33 10.42
C ALA A 189 38.33 -20.81 10.50
N TYR A 190 37.90 -21.30 11.66
CA TYR A 190 37.55 -22.71 11.89
C TYR A 190 36.18 -23.12 11.38
N GLY A 191 35.28 -22.19 11.17
CA GLY A 191 33.91 -22.53 10.80
C GLY A 191 33.06 -21.32 10.41
N VAL A 192 31.76 -21.51 10.37
CA VAL A 192 30.74 -20.51 10.08
C VAL A 192 30.34 -19.82 11.38
N VAL A 193 30.39 -18.50 11.41
CA VAL A 193 29.89 -17.71 12.51
C VAL A 193 28.52 -17.18 12.21
N TYR A 194 27.52 -17.61 12.96
CA TYR A 194 26.17 -17.11 12.84
C TYR A 194 25.70 -16.52 14.17
N LYS A 195 25.31 -15.25 14.17
CA LYS A 195 25.08 -14.43 15.37
C LYS A 195 26.35 -14.38 16.24
N ASP A 196 26.38 -15.06 17.35
CA ASP A 196 27.55 -15.14 18.26
C ASP A 196 28.08 -16.57 18.41
N THR A 197 27.68 -17.47 17.54
CA THR A 197 28.02 -18.90 17.65
C THR A 197 28.83 -19.36 16.45
N LEU A 198 29.96 -19.95 16.70
CA LEU A 198 30.81 -20.63 15.72
C LEU A 198 30.32 -22.07 15.55
N TYR A 199 30.08 -22.48 14.33
CA TYR A 199 29.76 -23.85 13.94
C TYR A 199 30.83 -24.40 13.02
N LEU A 200 31.25 -25.63 13.27
CA LEU A 200 32.12 -26.33 12.32
C LEU A 200 31.29 -26.77 11.10
N PRO A 201 31.88 -26.82 9.88
CA PRO A 201 31.13 -27.17 8.68
C PRO A 201 30.37 -28.50 8.78
N GLU A 202 30.98 -29.52 9.34
CA GLU A 202 30.38 -30.84 9.55
C GLU A 202 29.26 -30.89 10.59
N GLN A 203 29.11 -29.82 11.38
CA GLN A 203 27.96 -29.65 12.29
C GLN A 203 26.77 -29.04 11.62
N LEU A 204 26.98 -28.35 10.50
CA LEU A 204 25.93 -27.64 9.75
C LEU A 204 25.21 -28.55 8.76
N LEU A 205 25.97 -29.28 7.96
CA LEU A 205 25.46 -30.29 7.02
C LEU A 205 26.32 -31.54 7.14
N ASP A 206 25.66 -32.70 7.12
CA ASP A 206 26.36 -33.95 6.91
C ASP A 206 26.87 -34.09 5.46
N GLU A 207 27.76 -35.05 5.19
CA GLU A 207 28.42 -35.15 3.87
C GLU A 207 27.42 -35.49 2.76
N ALA A 208 26.36 -36.24 3.04
CA ALA A 208 25.35 -36.57 2.05
C ALA A 208 24.53 -35.33 1.65
N SER A 209 24.07 -34.54 2.64
CA SER A 209 23.34 -33.29 2.41
C SER A 209 24.19 -32.24 1.69
N LYS A 210 25.49 -32.20 2.02
CA LYS A 210 26.45 -31.33 1.34
C LYS A 210 26.63 -31.73 -0.15
N GLU A 211 26.82 -33.03 -0.42
CA GLU A 211 26.95 -33.52 -1.78
C GLU A 211 25.68 -33.26 -2.59
N GLU A 212 24.51 -33.44 -2.00
CA GLU A 212 23.22 -33.16 -2.64
C GLU A 212 23.11 -31.68 -3.01
N LEU A 213 23.39 -30.76 -2.08
CA LEU A 213 23.36 -29.32 -2.29
C LEU A 213 24.34 -28.87 -3.40
N LEU A 214 25.60 -29.33 -3.34
CA LEU A 214 26.62 -28.97 -4.32
C LEU A 214 26.33 -29.56 -5.70
N SER A 215 25.83 -30.79 -5.76
CA SER A 215 25.42 -31.44 -7.01
C SER A 215 24.26 -30.68 -7.67
N TYR A 216 23.27 -30.28 -6.88
CA TYR A 216 22.15 -29.46 -7.37
C TYR A 216 22.63 -28.16 -8.00
N ILE A 217 23.47 -27.39 -7.31
CA ILE A 217 24.01 -26.13 -7.83
C ILE A 217 24.85 -26.37 -9.10
N THR A 218 25.64 -27.45 -9.12
CA THR A 218 26.45 -27.82 -10.29
C THR A 218 25.56 -28.11 -11.50
N GLN A 219 24.58 -28.99 -11.36
CA GLN A 219 23.63 -29.33 -12.43
C GLN A 219 22.85 -28.09 -12.90
N TYR A 220 22.54 -27.21 -11.97
CA TYR A 220 21.87 -25.97 -12.25
C TYR A 220 22.68 -25.07 -13.19
N PHE A 221 23.97 -24.89 -12.93
CA PHE A 221 24.87 -24.12 -13.81
C PHE A 221 25.16 -24.85 -15.12
N GLU A 222 25.26 -26.19 -15.12
CA GLU A 222 25.42 -27.02 -16.33
C GLU A 222 24.19 -26.93 -17.26
N SER A 223 23.01 -26.61 -16.74
CA SER A 223 21.80 -26.36 -17.55
C SER A 223 21.82 -25.04 -18.32
N GLY A 224 22.92 -24.25 -18.20
CA GLY A 224 23.12 -22.97 -18.90
C GLY A 224 22.66 -21.73 -18.09
N ARG A 225 22.21 -21.91 -16.86
CA ARG A 225 21.91 -20.80 -15.95
C ARG A 225 23.19 -20.25 -15.34
N THR A 226 23.25 -18.94 -15.09
CA THR A 226 24.49 -18.26 -14.67
C THR A 226 24.49 -17.83 -13.22
N PHE A 227 23.35 -17.83 -12.56
CA PHE A 227 23.23 -17.45 -11.15
C PHE A 227 22.04 -18.12 -10.45
N ILE A 228 22.12 -18.23 -9.12
CA ILE A 228 21.02 -18.69 -8.26
C ILE A 228 21.06 -17.94 -6.93
N TYR A 229 19.89 -17.52 -6.44
CA TYR A 229 19.76 -16.84 -5.15
C TYR A 229 19.84 -17.79 -3.96
N TYR A 230 20.44 -17.33 -2.85
CA TYR A 230 20.45 -18.13 -1.60
C TYR A 230 19.05 -18.37 -1.07
N SER A 231 18.12 -17.42 -1.23
CA SER A 231 16.72 -17.59 -0.84
C SER A 231 16.03 -18.73 -1.61
N VAL A 232 16.30 -18.85 -2.90
CA VAL A 232 15.76 -19.94 -3.74
C VAL A 232 16.33 -21.29 -3.29
N LEU A 233 17.65 -21.36 -3.03
CA LEU A 233 18.28 -22.57 -2.50
C LEU A 233 17.73 -22.93 -1.11
N PHE A 234 17.55 -21.92 -0.25
CA PHE A 234 17.05 -22.12 1.11
C PHE A 234 15.59 -22.61 1.10
N GLU A 235 14.76 -22.11 0.21
CA GLU A 235 13.39 -22.57 0.04
C GLU A 235 13.35 -23.99 -0.52
N HIS A 236 14.16 -24.28 -1.55
CA HIS A 236 14.24 -25.61 -2.19
C HIS A 236 14.66 -26.70 -1.20
N PHE A 237 15.67 -26.42 -0.37
CA PHE A 237 16.22 -27.37 0.63
C PHE A 237 15.67 -27.17 2.04
N ASN A 238 14.54 -26.50 2.22
CA ASN A 238 14.02 -26.13 3.54
C ASN A 238 13.80 -27.35 4.46
N GLU A 239 13.32 -28.47 3.95
CA GLU A 239 13.16 -29.70 4.74
C GLU A 239 14.51 -30.24 5.22
N MET A 240 15.51 -30.31 4.35
CA MET A 240 16.87 -30.72 4.69
C MET A 240 17.48 -29.77 5.74
N PHE A 241 17.41 -28.48 5.52
CA PHE A 241 17.97 -27.48 6.45
C PHE A 241 17.27 -27.47 7.81
N SER A 242 15.97 -27.76 7.85
CA SER A 242 15.22 -27.87 9.12
C SER A 242 15.67 -29.04 10.00
N GLN A 243 16.23 -30.09 9.41
CA GLN A 243 16.79 -31.26 10.12
C GLN A 243 18.27 -31.07 10.50
N GLN A 244 18.92 -30.07 9.93
CA GLN A 244 20.32 -29.70 10.12
C GLN A 244 20.44 -28.36 10.88
N LEU A 245 21.60 -27.76 10.91
CA LEU A 245 21.83 -26.51 11.65
C LEU A 245 21.98 -25.27 10.75
N ILE A 246 21.38 -25.25 9.55
CA ILE A 246 21.33 -24.09 8.68
C ILE A 246 20.03 -23.32 8.95
N PHE A 247 20.12 -22.15 9.59
CA PHE A 247 18.97 -21.40 10.09
C PHE A 247 18.54 -20.21 9.22
N GLY A 248 19.21 -19.97 8.09
CA GLY A 248 18.89 -18.85 7.20
C GLY A 248 19.87 -18.71 6.04
N GLU A 249 19.50 -17.86 5.10
CA GLU A 249 20.24 -17.60 3.86
C GLU A 249 21.67 -17.12 4.10
N GLU A 250 21.88 -16.22 5.05
CA GLU A 250 23.22 -15.71 5.39
C GLU A 250 24.13 -16.83 5.92
N MET A 251 23.58 -17.73 6.71
CA MET A 251 24.32 -18.89 7.22
C MET A 251 24.67 -19.87 6.10
N LEU A 252 23.74 -20.09 5.16
CA LEU A 252 23.96 -20.88 3.95
C LEU A 252 25.06 -20.25 3.09
N ARG A 253 25.02 -18.94 2.88
CA ARG A 253 26.05 -18.19 2.17
C ARG A 253 27.44 -18.40 2.79
N GLN A 254 27.57 -18.20 4.09
CA GLN A 254 28.83 -18.38 4.79
C GLN A 254 29.32 -19.83 4.76
N TYR A 255 28.42 -20.80 4.82
CA TYR A 255 28.74 -22.20 4.67
C TYR A 255 29.31 -22.49 3.27
N LEU A 256 28.64 -22.01 2.22
CA LEU A 256 29.07 -22.21 0.83
C LEU A 256 30.36 -21.48 0.47
N LEU A 257 30.63 -20.32 1.07
CA LEU A 257 31.93 -19.63 0.96
C LEU A 257 33.09 -20.51 1.46
N LYS A 258 32.87 -21.33 2.49
CA LYS A 258 33.91 -22.19 3.07
C LYS A 258 33.98 -23.58 2.44
N CYS A 259 32.83 -24.16 2.13
CA CYS A 259 32.71 -25.58 1.74
C CYS A 259 32.26 -25.78 0.30
N GLY A 260 31.88 -24.70 -0.38
CA GLY A 260 31.41 -24.76 -1.76
C GLY A 260 32.51 -24.86 -2.80
N ASN A 261 32.11 -24.87 -4.06
CA ASN A 261 33.04 -24.97 -5.18
C ASN A 261 33.82 -23.65 -5.38
N LYS A 262 35.15 -23.73 -5.41
CA LYS A 262 36.03 -22.55 -5.56
C LYS A 262 35.96 -21.90 -6.96
N SER A 263 35.35 -22.53 -7.93
CA SER A 263 35.11 -21.94 -9.27
C SER A 263 33.86 -21.07 -9.33
N TRP A 264 33.04 -21.04 -8.27
CA TRP A 264 31.86 -20.20 -8.20
C TRP A 264 32.18 -18.86 -7.50
N PHE A 265 31.36 -17.85 -7.82
CA PHE A 265 31.48 -16.52 -7.25
C PHE A 265 30.32 -16.28 -6.27
N TYR A 266 30.64 -16.10 -5.00
CA TYR A 266 29.69 -15.96 -3.91
C TYR A 266 29.42 -14.48 -3.65
N ARG A 267 28.32 -13.96 -4.20
CA ARG A 267 27.90 -12.56 -4.00
C ARG A 267 27.05 -12.41 -2.73
N GLU A 268 26.57 -11.21 -2.46
CA GLU A 268 25.82 -10.91 -1.25
C GLU A 268 24.53 -11.75 -1.11
N ASP A 269 23.73 -11.87 -2.19
CA ASP A 269 22.43 -12.54 -2.17
C ASP A 269 22.34 -13.75 -3.13
N MET A 270 23.38 -14.03 -3.89
CA MET A 270 23.37 -15.10 -4.91
C MET A 270 24.75 -15.72 -5.14
N ILE A 271 24.74 -16.87 -5.81
CA ILE A 271 25.94 -17.53 -6.34
C ILE A 271 25.92 -17.36 -7.85
N THR A 272 27.07 -17.09 -8.47
CA THR A 272 27.22 -17.00 -9.92
C THR A 272 28.29 -17.93 -10.45
N SER A 273 28.09 -18.45 -11.66
CA SER A 273 29.08 -19.27 -12.37
C SER A 273 30.16 -18.45 -13.06
N THR A 274 29.96 -17.14 -13.22
CA THR A 274 30.86 -16.20 -13.90
C THR A 274 31.14 -14.97 -13.06
N PRO A 275 32.32 -14.34 -13.16
CA PRO A 275 32.66 -13.11 -12.45
C PRO A 275 31.98 -11.87 -13.04
N GLU A 276 31.42 -11.97 -14.24
CA GLU A 276 30.89 -10.85 -15.01
C GLU A 276 29.66 -10.22 -14.33
N THR A 277 29.39 -8.97 -14.67
CA THR A 277 28.19 -8.29 -14.24
C THR A 277 26.97 -8.94 -14.88
N LEU A 278 26.06 -9.43 -14.06
CA LEU A 278 24.83 -10.06 -14.54
C LEU A 278 23.91 -9.02 -15.19
N GLU A 279 23.14 -9.47 -16.16
CA GLU A 279 22.01 -8.71 -16.68
C GLU A 279 21.02 -8.38 -15.54
N SER A 280 20.45 -7.19 -15.53
CA SER A 280 19.51 -6.81 -14.48
C SER A 280 18.26 -7.71 -14.50
N ILE A 281 17.69 -8.00 -13.34
CA ILE A 281 16.44 -8.77 -13.23
C ILE A 281 15.35 -8.15 -14.09
N ASP A 282 15.24 -6.82 -14.08
CA ASP A 282 14.25 -6.10 -14.87
C ASP A 282 14.37 -6.41 -16.36
N LYS A 283 15.61 -6.49 -16.87
CA LYS A 283 15.82 -6.83 -18.27
C LYS A 283 15.54 -8.30 -18.57
N ILE A 284 15.90 -9.21 -17.66
CA ILE A 284 15.59 -10.64 -17.80
C ILE A 284 14.08 -10.86 -17.86
N VAL A 285 13.34 -10.26 -16.92
CA VAL A 285 11.88 -10.37 -16.85
C VAL A 285 11.24 -9.72 -18.09
N GLU A 286 11.68 -8.52 -18.49
CA GLU A 286 11.17 -7.81 -19.67
C GLU A 286 11.39 -8.64 -20.94
N THR A 287 12.60 -9.14 -21.16
CA THR A 287 12.93 -9.99 -22.32
C THR A 287 12.09 -11.25 -22.35
N TYR A 288 11.94 -11.93 -21.19
CA TYR A 288 11.13 -13.13 -21.12
C TYR A 288 9.66 -12.85 -21.47
N VAL A 289 9.05 -11.80 -20.94
CA VAL A 289 7.66 -11.42 -21.22
C VAL A 289 7.50 -10.99 -22.69
N GLN A 290 8.50 -10.32 -23.27
CA GLN A 290 8.51 -9.95 -24.68
C GLN A 290 8.55 -11.17 -25.59
N GLU A 291 9.46 -12.11 -25.34
CA GLU A 291 9.64 -13.34 -26.13
C GLU A 291 8.47 -14.30 -25.99
N PHE A 292 7.77 -14.30 -24.85
CA PHE A 292 6.56 -15.08 -24.65
C PHE A 292 5.45 -14.73 -25.65
N GLY A 293 5.42 -13.49 -26.12
CA GLY A 293 4.65 -13.05 -27.29
C GLY A 293 3.15 -12.84 -27.06
N THR A 294 2.61 -13.19 -25.89
CA THR A 294 1.19 -13.03 -25.54
C THR A 294 1.03 -12.73 -24.05
N ILE A 295 -0.20 -12.77 -23.55
CA ILE A 295 -0.48 -12.57 -22.12
C ILE A 295 0.00 -13.77 -21.31
N ILE A 296 0.68 -13.49 -20.19
CA ILE A 296 1.21 -14.50 -19.26
C ILE A 296 0.70 -14.22 -17.84
N SER A 297 0.41 -15.29 -17.08
CA SER A 297 0.09 -15.14 -15.66
C SER A 297 1.35 -14.96 -14.81
N TYR A 298 1.20 -14.27 -13.67
CA TYR A 298 2.29 -14.14 -12.71
C TYR A 298 2.77 -15.49 -12.19
N GLN A 299 1.89 -16.48 -12.11
CA GLN A 299 2.23 -17.84 -11.70
C GLN A 299 3.13 -18.53 -12.75
N GLU A 300 2.77 -18.48 -14.04
CA GLU A 300 3.57 -19.03 -15.12
C GLU A 300 4.92 -18.31 -15.24
N LEU A 301 4.92 -16.98 -15.15
CA LEU A 301 6.14 -16.17 -15.21
C LEU A 301 7.10 -16.51 -14.06
N THR A 302 6.61 -16.59 -12.83
CA THR A 302 7.46 -16.93 -11.69
C THR A 302 7.90 -18.40 -11.68
N ALA A 303 7.11 -19.30 -12.26
CA ALA A 303 7.51 -20.70 -12.44
C ALA A 303 8.59 -20.85 -13.51
N ALA A 304 8.53 -20.04 -14.58
CA ALA A 304 9.55 -20.05 -15.63
C ALA A 304 10.88 -19.42 -15.18
N LEU A 305 10.81 -18.44 -14.28
CA LEU A 305 11.96 -17.75 -13.69
C LEU A 305 12.20 -18.21 -12.23
N ASP A 306 12.07 -19.50 -11.98
CA ASP A 306 12.16 -20.13 -10.66
C ASP A 306 13.50 -19.93 -9.92
N TYR A 307 14.53 -19.49 -10.64
CA TYR A 307 15.85 -19.15 -10.12
C TYR A 307 15.98 -17.72 -9.58
N ILE A 308 14.94 -16.92 -9.75
CA ILE A 308 14.83 -15.56 -9.20
C ILE A 308 13.75 -15.59 -8.14
N PRO A 309 13.98 -15.01 -6.95
CA PRO A 309 12.94 -14.93 -5.92
C PRO A 309 11.66 -14.32 -6.49
N ARG A 310 10.53 -14.97 -6.22
CA ARG A 310 9.22 -14.57 -6.73
C ARG A 310 8.93 -13.08 -6.54
N GLU A 311 9.25 -12.54 -5.37
CA GLU A 311 9.01 -11.12 -5.06
C GLU A 311 9.83 -10.18 -5.95
N LYS A 312 11.06 -10.56 -6.31
CA LYS A 312 11.92 -9.78 -7.23
C LYS A 312 11.35 -9.80 -8.65
N VAL A 313 10.85 -10.95 -9.13
CA VAL A 313 10.17 -11.05 -10.43
C VAL A 313 8.93 -10.16 -10.46
N LEU A 314 8.06 -10.27 -9.45
CA LEU A 314 6.83 -9.46 -9.37
C LEU A 314 7.11 -7.97 -9.18
N GLN A 315 8.19 -7.61 -8.50
CA GLN A 315 8.64 -6.23 -8.38
C GLN A 315 9.07 -5.68 -9.74
N SER A 316 9.85 -6.45 -10.49
CA SER A 316 10.28 -6.07 -11.84
C SER A 316 9.09 -5.88 -12.78
N VAL A 317 8.10 -6.78 -12.76
CA VAL A 317 6.85 -6.62 -13.52
C VAL A 317 6.14 -5.30 -13.19
N ARG A 318 6.08 -4.91 -11.92
CA ARG A 318 5.42 -3.66 -11.48
C ARG A 318 6.22 -2.40 -11.83
N GLN A 319 7.53 -2.51 -11.92
CA GLN A 319 8.43 -1.36 -12.15
C GLN A 319 8.71 -1.13 -13.64
N SER A 320 8.62 -2.16 -14.49
CA SER A 320 8.86 -2.00 -15.92
C SER A 320 7.73 -1.22 -16.58
N PRO A 321 8.04 -0.09 -17.25
CA PRO A 321 7.05 0.66 -18.00
C PRO A 321 6.59 -0.07 -19.27
N LYS A 322 7.31 -1.11 -19.72
CA LYS A 322 6.98 -1.86 -20.91
C LYS A 322 6.16 -3.13 -20.64
N ILE A 323 6.09 -3.56 -19.40
CA ILE A 323 5.21 -4.67 -18.99
C ILE A 323 3.87 -4.11 -18.56
N ILE A 324 2.85 -4.38 -19.38
CA ILE A 324 1.50 -3.86 -19.18
C ILE A 324 0.65 -4.91 -18.46
N SER A 325 -0.14 -4.46 -17.49
CA SER A 325 -1.12 -5.33 -16.83
C SER A 325 -2.23 -5.72 -17.79
N GLY A 326 -2.47 -7.01 -17.95
CA GLY A 326 -3.58 -7.58 -18.73
C GLY A 326 -4.82 -7.90 -17.90
N GLY A 327 -4.79 -7.57 -16.60
CA GLY A 327 -5.85 -7.90 -15.65
C GLY A 327 -5.30 -8.37 -14.31
N ARG A 328 -6.13 -9.06 -13.51
CA ARG A 328 -5.69 -9.59 -12.22
C ARG A 328 -4.65 -10.70 -12.44
N GLU A 329 -3.42 -10.46 -11.97
CA GLU A 329 -2.30 -11.41 -12.04
C GLU A 329 -1.91 -11.83 -13.48
N LEU A 330 -2.14 -10.95 -14.45
CA LEU A 330 -1.79 -11.14 -15.86
C LEU A 330 -0.95 -9.97 -16.35
N CYS A 331 0.02 -10.22 -17.22
CA CYS A 331 0.80 -9.19 -17.89
C CYS A 331 1.24 -9.61 -19.29
N PHE A 332 1.71 -8.63 -20.07
CA PHE A 332 2.28 -8.83 -21.41
C PHE A 332 3.23 -7.69 -21.73
N HIS A 333 4.10 -7.87 -22.73
CA HIS A 333 4.98 -6.81 -23.18
C HIS A 333 4.26 -5.87 -24.16
N ILE A 334 4.50 -4.56 -24.06
CA ILE A 334 3.84 -3.54 -24.89
C ILE A 334 4.08 -3.72 -26.39
N ASP A 335 5.24 -4.26 -26.80
CA ASP A 335 5.56 -4.53 -28.18
C ASP A 335 4.72 -5.67 -28.80
N ASN A 336 4.05 -6.47 -27.95
CA ASN A 336 3.13 -7.52 -28.38
C ASN A 336 1.70 -6.97 -28.64
N PHE A 337 1.52 -5.66 -28.52
CA PHE A 337 0.25 -4.98 -28.78
C PHE A 337 0.22 -4.39 -30.20
N ASP A 338 -0.71 -4.84 -31.01
CA ASP A 338 -0.85 -4.43 -32.42
C ASP A 338 -1.60 -3.10 -32.53
N MET A 339 -0.86 -2.01 -32.74
CA MET A 339 -1.42 -0.67 -32.99
C MET A 339 -0.39 0.22 -33.67
N ASP A 340 -0.70 0.75 -34.81
CA ASP A 340 0.15 1.69 -35.52
C ASP A 340 -0.03 3.15 -35.06
N SER A 341 0.84 4.04 -35.55
CA SER A 341 0.81 5.47 -35.19
C SER A 341 -0.43 6.20 -35.72
N LYS A 342 -1.03 5.72 -36.81
CA LYS A 342 -2.23 6.30 -37.38
C LYS A 342 -3.45 5.95 -36.53
N ASP A 343 -3.55 4.71 -36.10
CA ASP A 343 -4.61 4.25 -35.19
C ASP A 343 -4.56 5.03 -33.87
N LEU A 344 -3.36 5.15 -33.28
CA LEU A 344 -3.17 5.94 -32.06
C LEU A 344 -3.61 7.40 -32.24
N PHE A 345 -3.24 8.02 -33.37
CA PHE A 345 -3.66 9.39 -33.68
C PHE A 345 -5.17 9.53 -33.83
N MET A 346 -5.83 8.58 -34.52
CA MET A 346 -7.30 8.59 -34.69
C MET A 346 -8.02 8.47 -33.35
N ILE A 347 -7.56 7.57 -32.50
CA ILE A 347 -8.11 7.39 -31.13
C ILE A 347 -7.90 8.66 -30.31
N GLU A 348 -6.69 9.26 -30.34
CA GLU A 348 -6.39 10.51 -29.64
C GLU A 348 -7.32 11.64 -30.05
N GLN A 349 -7.53 11.84 -31.36
CA GLN A 349 -8.42 12.91 -31.87
C GLN A 349 -9.87 12.69 -31.42
N ALA A 350 -10.35 11.46 -31.45
CA ALA A 350 -11.73 11.13 -31.02
C ALA A 350 -11.89 11.32 -29.49
N LEU A 351 -10.91 10.90 -28.69
CA LEU A 351 -10.90 11.15 -27.24
C LEU A 351 -10.91 12.66 -26.93
N ASN A 352 -10.04 13.44 -27.59
CA ASN A 352 -10.03 14.90 -27.42
C ASN A 352 -11.40 15.52 -27.72
N LYS A 353 -12.05 15.06 -28.79
CA LYS A 353 -13.40 15.55 -29.14
C LYS A 353 -14.40 15.25 -28.02
N THR A 354 -14.46 14.02 -27.54
CA THR A 354 -15.36 13.60 -26.44
C THR A 354 -15.09 14.38 -25.17
N ILE A 355 -13.84 14.49 -24.77
CA ILE A 355 -13.44 15.22 -23.55
C ILE A 355 -13.77 16.71 -23.65
N ASN A 356 -13.57 17.34 -24.81
CA ASN A 356 -13.93 18.74 -25.03
C ASN A 356 -15.45 18.98 -24.95
N MET A 357 -16.26 17.98 -25.28
CA MET A 357 -17.74 18.08 -25.22
C MET A 357 -18.28 17.82 -23.81
N SER A 358 -17.74 16.82 -23.11
CA SER A 358 -18.29 16.30 -21.85
C SER A 358 -17.43 16.59 -20.64
N GLY A 359 -16.21 17.11 -20.83
CA GLY A 359 -15.20 17.29 -19.78
C GLY A 359 -14.40 16.03 -19.46
N TYR A 360 -14.89 14.86 -19.83
CA TYR A 360 -14.25 13.54 -19.62
C TYR A 360 -14.80 12.52 -20.62
N ALA A 361 -14.15 11.37 -20.69
CA ALA A 361 -14.65 10.17 -21.34
C ALA A 361 -14.64 9.00 -20.32
N THR A 362 -15.53 8.05 -20.51
CA THR A 362 -15.59 6.83 -19.68
C THR A 362 -14.85 5.67 -20.35
N LYS A 363 -14.75 4.54 -19.65
CA LYS A 363 -14.24 3.29 -20.23
C LYS A 363 -15.07 2.87 -21.44
N ASP A 364 -16.40 2.99 -21.35
CA ASP A 364 -17.31 2.58 -22.39
C ASP A 364 -17.25 3.50 -23.60
N ASP A 365 -17.06 4.82 -23.39
CA ASP A 365 -16.77 5.77 -24.49
C ASP A 365 -15.48 5.40 -25.21
N LEU A 366 -14.41 5.03 -24.47
CA LEU A 366 -13.15 4.61 -25.07
C LEU A 366 -13.33 3.38 -25.95
N GLU A 367 -14.06 2.37 -25.48
CA GLU A 367 -14.37 1.17 -26.25
C GLU A 367 -15.11 1.50 -27.55
N GLN A 368 -16.15 2.33 -27.47
CA GLN A 368 -16.91 2.78 -28.64
C GLN A 368 -16.05 3.57 -29.61
N ILE A 369 -15.20 4.46 -29.12
CA ILE A 369 -14.25 5.23 -29.93
C ILE A 369 -13.32 4.28 -30.68
N ILE A 370 -12.68 3.33 -30.01
CA ILE A 370 -11.74 2.39 -30.63
C ILE A 370 -12.45 1.60 -31.74
N LYS A 371 -13.61 1.02 -31.45
CA LYS A 371 -14.40 0.27 -32.42
C LYS A 371 -14.83 1.09 -33.63
N ALA A 372 -15.05 2.40 -33.45
CA ALA A 372 -15.48 3.30 -34.54
C ALA A 372 -14.32 3.79 -35.40
N VAL A 373 -13.16 4.14 -34.82
CA VAL A 373 -12.08 4.81 -35.57
C VAL A 373 -10.87 3.93 -35.85
N ALA A 374 -10.68 2.85 -35.07
CA ALA A 374 -9.56 1.90 -35.19
C ALA A 374 -10.01 0.46 -34.86
N PRO A 375 -10.99 -0.12 -35.59
CA PRO A 375 -11.55 -1.45 -35.27
C PRO A 375 -10.50 -2.56 -35.28
N SER A 376 -9.49 -2.46 -36.11
CA SER A 376 -8.33 -3.40 -36.14
C SER A 376 -7.63 -3.50 -34.80
N VAL A 377 -7.45 -2.38 -34.08
CA VAL A 377 -6.84 -2.38 -32.74
C VAL A 377 -7.66 -3.21 -31.76
N TRP A 378 -8.98 -3.11 -31.82
CA TRP A 378 -9.86 -3.91 -30.97
C TRP A 378 -9.80 -5.40 -31.34
N GLU A 379 -9.94 -5.71 -32.62
CA GLU A 379 -10.01 -7.08 -33.11
C GLU A 379 -8.70 -7.85 -32.93
N ASN A 380 -7.57 -7.23 -33.26
CA ASN A 380 -6.25 -7.87 -33.20
C ASN A 380 -5.77 -8.08 -31.75
N ASN A 381 -6.21 -7.22 -30.82
CA ASN A 381 -5.79 -7.30 -29.42
C ASN A 381 -6.88 -7.86 -28.49
N PHE A 382 -7.99 -8.35 -29.02
CA PHE A 382 -9.10 -8.86 -28.20
C PHE A 382 -8.68 -9.98 -27.25
N ALA A 383 -7.76 -10.84 -27.67
CA ALA A 383 -7.20 -11.92 -26.84
C ALA A 383 -6.45 -11.42 -25.58
N LEU A 384 -5.95 -10.18 -25.61
CA LEU A 384 -5.29 -9.56 -24.47
C LEU A 384 -6.29 -8.99 -23.45
N GLY A 385 -7.58 -8.88 -23.81
CA GLY A 385 -8.66 -8.34 -22.98
C GLY A 385 -8.79 -6.82 -23.00
N GLU A 386 -9.98 -6.31 -22.71
CA GLU A 386 -10.33 -4.89 -22.75
C GLU A 386 -9.44 -4.01 -21.85
N LEU A 387 -9.13 -4.52 -20.65
CA LEU A 387 -8.28 -3.80 -19.70
C LEU A 387 -6.87 -3.59 -20.25
N SER A 388 -6.36 -4.54 -21.00
CA SER A 388 -5.05 -4.45 -21.67
C SER A 388 -5.02 -3.31 -22.67
N ILE A 389 -6.04 -3.21 -23.53
CA ILE A 389 -6.18 -2.14 -24.52
C ILE A 389 -6.18 -0.78 -23.85
N ARG A 390 -7.00 -0.62 -22.79
CA ARG A 390 -7.04 0.61 -22.00
C ARG A 390 -5.68 0.95 -21.37
N ASN A 391 -5.00 -0.02 -20.80
CA ASN A 391 -3.72 0.20 -20.12
C ASN A 391 -2.61 0.58 -21.12
N VAL A 392 -2.60 0.00 -22.33
CA VAL A 392 -1.68 0.42 -23.39
C VAL A 392 -1.96 1.85 -23.84
N LEU A 393 -3.22 2.22 -24.03
CA LEU A 393 -3.59 3.60 -24.38
C LEU A 393 -3.25 4.57 -23.26
N SER A 394 -3.46 4.18 -22.01
CA SER A 394 -3.04 4.97 -20.85
C SER A 394 -1.53 5.24 -20.87
N TYR A 395 -0.71 4.23 -21.17
CA TYR A 395 0.72 4.38 -21.29
C TYR A 395 1.14 5.26 -22.49
N LYS A 396 0.57 4.99 -23.68
CA LYS A 396 0.95 5.72 -24.90
C LYS A 396 0.45 7.18 -24.94
N LEU A 397 -0.63 7.49 -24.24
CA LEU A 397 -1.27 8.81 -24.22
C LEU A 397 -1.12 9.56 -22.89
N GLN A 398 -0.27 9.07 -21.97
CA GLN A 398 -0.07 9.63 -20.64
C GLN A 398 0.38 11.10 -20.61
N ASP A 399 0.98 11.61 -21.69
CA ASP A 399 1.41 13.00 -21.78
C ASP A 399 0.23 13.97 -22.04
N LYS A 400 -0.88 13.47 -22.56
CA LYS A 400 -2.05 14.26 -22.98
C LYS A 400 -3.27 14.02 -22.10
N PHE A 401 -3.46 12.78 -21.65
CA PHE A 401 -4.63 12.38 -20.89
C PHE A 401 -4.26 11.78 -19.54
N SER A 402 -5.19 11.92 -18.61
CA SER A 402 -5.18 11.27 -17.29
C SER A 402 -6.21 10.14 -17.30
N PHE A 403 -5.76 8.91 -17.04
CA PHE A 403 -6.61 7.72 -16.94
C PHE A 403 -6.74 7.35 -15.47
N VAL A 404 -7.88 7.64 -14.85
CA VAL A 404 -8.14 7.38 -13.43
C VAL A 404 -9.34 6.45 -13.29
N ARG A 405 -9.12 5.22 -12.83
CA ARG A 405 -10.14 4.17 -12.80
C ARG A 405 -10.83 4.04 -14.18
N ASN A 406 -12.15 4.26 -14.27
CA ASN A 406 -12.91 4.18 -15.52
C ASN A 406 -13.01 5.52 -16.25
N LEU A 407 -12.39 6.59 -15.74
CA LEU A 407 -12.47 7.92 -16.31
C LEU A 407 -11.18 8.31 -17.05
N ILE A 408 -11.36 9.07 -18.11
CA ILE A 408 -10.29 9.64 -18.92
C ILE A 408 -10.58 11.14 -19.05
N SER A 409 -9.63 11.98 -18.74
CA SER A 409 -9.74 13.43 -18.84
C SER A 409 -8.47 14.04 -19.45
N SER A 410 -8.49 15.32 -19.79
CA SER A 410 -7.25 15.99 -20.16
C SER A 410 -6.29 16.03 -18.97
N LYS A 411 -4.99 16.03 -19.22
CA LYS A 411 -3.98 16.08 -18.17
C LYS A 411 -4.04 17.40 -17.38
N GLU A 412 -4.43 18.49 -18.04
CA GLU A 412 -4.58 19.82 -17.45
C GLU A 412 -5.80 19.93 -16.52
N HIS A 413 -6.87 19.18 -16.83
CA HIS A 413 -8.12 19.19 -16.08
C HIS A 413 -8.46 17.78 -15.64
N ARG A 414 -7.70 17.28 -14.67
CA ARG A 414 -7.92 15.95 -14.11
C ARG A 414 -9.28 15.87 -13.41
N ILE A 415 -10.10 14.91 -13.82
CA ILE A 415 -11.39 14.59 -13.22
C ILE A 415 -11.27 13.25 -12.49
N ASP A 416 -11.73 13.24 -11.24
CA ASP A 416 -11.95 12.03 -10.46
C ASP A 416 -13.43 11.63 -10.45
N SER A 417 -13.76 10.48 -9.88
CA SER A 417 -15.14 9.98 -9.78
C SER A 417 -16.06 10.97 -9.06
N HIS A 418 -15.55 11.68 -8.05
CA HIS A 418 -16.35 12.68 -7.32
C HIS A 418 -16.75 13.83 -8.23
N LYS A 419 -15.80 14.42 -8.96
CA LYS A 419 -16.04 15.53 -9.88
C LYS A 419 -16.93 15.13 -11.06
N ALA A 420 -16.77 13.90 -11.58
CA ALA A 420 -17.61 13.40 -12.66
C ALA A 420 -19.07 13.24 -12.21
N ILE A 421 -19.31 12.65 -11.03
CA ILE A 421 -20.66 12.49 -10.48
C ILE A 421 -21.26 13.85 -10.11
N ASP A 422 -20.47 14.77 -9.57
CA ASP A 422 -20.89 16.15 -9.28
C ASP A 422 -21.34 16.88 -10.57
N HIS A 423 -20.54 16.76 -11.64
CA HIS A 423 -20.88 17.32 -12.95
C HIS A 423 -22.17 16.70 -13.54
N TYR A 424 -22.31 15.37 -13.47
CA TYR A 424 -23.52 14.67 -13.88
C TYR A 424 -24.75 15.22 -13.16
N CYS A 425 -24.67 15.30 -11.82
CA CYS A 425 -25.78 15.79 -11.00
C CYS A 425 -26.15 17.25 -11.27
N ARG A 426 -25.17 18.08 -11.65
CA ARG A 426 -25.43 19.49 -12.04
C ARG A 426 -26.11 19.64 -13.39
N SER A 427 -25.81 18.77 -14.36
CA SER A 427 -26.19 18.91 -15.75
C SER A 427 -27.51 18.22 -16.11
N HIS A 428 -27.96 17.27 -15.27
CA HIS A 428 -29.21 16.53 -15.55
C HIS A 428 -30.36 17.05 -14.71
N GLU A 429 -31.50 17.32 -15.36
CA GLU A 429 -32.72 17.81 -14.70
C GLU A 429 -33.41 16.73 -13.87
N SER A 430 -33.26 15.47 -14.25
CA SER A 430 -33.75 14.30 -13.52
C SER A 430 -32.89 13.08 -13.77
N THR A 431 -32.93 12.11 -12.86
CA THR A 431 -32.30 10.80 -13.03
C THR A 431 -33.05 9.76 -12.20
N THR A 432 -33.04 8.52 -12.67
CA THR A 432 -33.55 7.38 -11.91
C THR A 432 -32.46 6.79 -11.00
N MET A 433 -32.89 5.95 -10.05
CA MET A 433 -31.99 5.21 -9.18
C MET A 433 -31.02 4.33 -9.99
N ASP A 434 -31.53 3.65 -11.00
CA ASP A 434 -30.74 2.74 -11.82
C ASP A 434 -29.76 3.50 -12.73
N GLU A 435 -30.17 4.61 -13.33
CA GLU A 435 -29.29 5.49 -14.12
C GLU A 435 -28.15 6.07 -13.25
N LEU A 436 -28.50 6.60 -12.08
CA LEU A 436 -27.49 7.13 -11.15
C LEU A 436 -26.52 6.05 -10.67
N LYS A 437 -27.03 4.85 -10.40
CA LYS A 437 -26.20 3.70 -10.00
C LYS A 437 -25.29 3.26 -11.14
N ALA A 438 -25.81 3.12 -12.34
CA ALA A 438 -25.03 2.77 -13.54
C ALA A 438 -23.92 3.79 -13.76
N PHE A 439 -24.25 5.08 -13.71
CA PHE A 439 -23.25 6.15 -13.86
C PHE A 439 -22.18 6.14 -12.75
N CYS A 440 -22.57 5.91 -11.47
CA CYS A 440 -21.60 5.75 -10.40
C CYS A 440 -20.65 4.56 -10.66
N GLN A 441 -21.18 3.44 -11.14
CA GLN A 441 -20.38 2.25 -11.49
C GLN A 441 -19.46 2.53 -12.69
N GLU A 442 -19.92 3.22 -13.70
CA GLU A 442 -19.13 3.68 -14.83
C GLU A 442 -17.97 4.60 -14.39
N CYS A 443 -18.21 5.45 -13.39
CA CYS A 443 -17.18 6.25 -12.75
C CYS A 443 -16.24 5.46 -11.81
N GLY A 444 -16.42 4.14 -11.67
CA GLY A 444 -15.62 3.28 -10.79
C GLY A 444 -16.02 3.33 -9.31
N SER A 445 -17.28 3.71 -9.02
CA SER A 445 -17.84 3.64 -7.66
C SER A 445 -18.81 2.47 -7.55
N ASP A 446 -18.53 1.50 -6.66
CA ASP A 446 -19.40 0.34 -6.45
C ASP A 446 -20.76 0.69 -5.81
N THR A 447 -20.90 1.90 -5.29
CA THR A 447 -22.09 2.37 -4.57
C THR A 447 -22.55 3.73 -5.10
N ILE A 448 -23.86 3.98 -4.98
CA ILE A 448 -24.40 5.30 -5.27
C ILE A 448 -23.81 6.33 -4.30
N ARG A 449 -23.32 7.43 -4.84
CA ARG A 449 -22.76 8.55 -4.08
C ARG A 449 -23.87 9.53 -3.68
N TYR A 450 -24.71 9.09 -2.75
CA TYR A 450 -25.77 9.95 -2.20
C TYR A 450 -25.25 11.23 -1.57
N ASP A 451 -24.04 11.21 -1.03
CA ASP A 451 -23.36 12.37 -0.46
C ASP A 451 -23.15 13.50 -1.49
N ILE A 452 -23.02 13.14 -2.76
CA ILE A 452 -22.96 14.11 -3.86
C ILE A 452 -24.36 14.40 -4.40
N ALA A 453 -25.12 13.37 -4.75
CA ALA A 453 -26.41 13.50 -5.39
C ALA A 453 -27.41 14.31 -4.55
N SER A 454 -27.43 14.15 -3.24
CA SER A 454 -28.31 14.89 -2.32
C SER A 454 -28.06 16.40 -2.27
N ASN A 455 -26.93 16.90 -2.81
CA ASN A 455 -26.70 18.34 -2.92
C ASN A 455 -27.46 18.97 -4.10
N TYR A 456 -27.84 18.17 -5.10
CA TYR A 456 -28.44 18.63 -6.34
C TYR A 456 -29.86 18.16 -6.55
N TYR A 457 -30.20 16.97 -6.07
CA TYR A 457 -31.46 16.33 -6.31
C TYR A 457 -32.39 16.28 -5.10
N VAL A 458 -33.67 16.44 -5.38
CA VAL A 458 -34.79 16.07 -4.51
C VAL A 458 -35.22 14.67 -4.88
N ARG A 459 -35.13 13.71 -3.99
CA ARG A 459 -35.64 12.36 -4.20
C ARG A 459 -37.15 12.37 -4.00
N VAL A 460 -37.91 12.41 -5.10
CA VAL A 460 -39.37 12.56 -5.08
C VAL A 460 -40.11 11.24 -4.90
N SER A 461 -39.43 10.11 -5.14
CA SER A 461 -39.92 8.75 -4.87
C SER A 461 -38.75 7.79 -4.63
N TYR A 462 -39.07 6.50 -4.43
CA TYR A 462 -38.05 5.45 -4.31
C TYR A 462 -37.01 5.48 -5.46
N ASP A 463 -37.49 5.71 -6.70
CA ASP A 463 -36.69 5.54 -7.92
C ASP A 463 -36.39 6.86 -8.65
N LEU A 464 -37.00 7.98 -8.30
CA LEU A 464 -36.89 9.21 -9.09
C LEU A 464 -36.28 10.35 -8.30
N PHE A 465 -35.25 10.95 -8.91
CA PHE A 465 -34.56 12.15 -8.48
C PHE A 465 -34.82 13.30 -9.44
N ILE A 466 -35.20 14.45 -8.93
CA ILE A 466 -35.46 15.67 -9.71
C ILE A 466 -34.51 16.76 -9.25
N HIS A 467 -33.86 17.44 -10.18
CA HIS A 467 -32.93 18.52 -9.84
C HIS A 467 -33.66 19.61 -9.01
N ARG A 468 -33.01 20.06 -7.94
CA ARG A 468 -33.59 20.99 -6.96
C ARG A 468 -34.13 22.28 -7.57
N SER A 469 -33.61 22.72 -8.73
CA SER A 469 -34.10 23.90 -9.46
C SER A 469 -35.55 23.74 -10.00
N GLN A 470 -36.00 22.50 -10.17
CA GLN A 470 -37.32 22.17 -10.70
C GLN A 470 -38.38 21.95 -9.62
N VAL A 471 -37.97 21.90 -8.32
CA VAL A 471 -38.86 21.61 -7.21
C VAL A 471 -39.02 22.85 -6.32
N ARG A 472 -40.25 23.15 -5.95
CA ARG A 472 -40.58 24.28 -5.07
C ARG A 472 -41.43 23.81 -3.90
N PHE A 473 -41.19 24.40 -2.74
CA PHE A 473 -41.95 24.15 -1.52
C PHE A 473 -42.36 25.45 -0.86
N ASP A 474 -43.55 25.44 -0.24
CA ASP A 474 -43.94 26.44 0.75
C ASP A 474 -43.26 26.06 2.10
N THR A 475 -42.05 26.55 2.27
CA THR A 475 -41.20 26.17 3.41
C THR A 475 -41.80 26.58 4.76
N ASP A 476 -42.46 27.72 4.83
CA ASP A 476 -43.03 28.19 6.08
C ASP A 476 -44.22 27.32 6.50
N ALA A 477 -45.12 27.01 5.58
CA ALA A 477 -46.29 26.17 5.87
C ALA A 477 -45.86 24.73 6.24
N ILE A 478 -44.84 24.19 5.56
CA ILE A 478 -44.34 22.83 5.82
C ILE A 478 -43.62 22.78 7.19
N ASP A 479 -42.72 23.74 7.46
CA ASP A 479 -41.97 23.80 8.72
C ASP A 479 -42.93 24.00 9.93
N GLU A 480 -44.04 24.77 9.78
CA GLU A 480 -45.07 24.90 10.80
C GLU A 480 -45.78 23.56 11.13
N VAL A 481 -46.00 22.72 10.13
CA VAL A 481 -46.58 21.40 10.37
C VAL A 481 -45.58 20.48 11.02
N ILE A 482 -44.32 20.46 10.56
CA ILE A 482 -43.25 19.64 11.17
C ILE A 482 -43.03 20.04 12.65
N GLU A 483 -43.17 21.34 12.98
CA GLU A 483 -43.02 21.83 14.35
C GLU A 483 -44.03 21.21 15.31
N LYS A 484 -45.25 20.90 14.85
CA LYS A 484 -46.29 20.24 15.68
C LYS A 484 -45.90 18.81 16.06
N PHE A 485 -45.10 18.13 15.23
CA PHE A 485 -44.61 16.80 15.52
C PHE A 485 -43.27 16.82 16.28
N THR A 486 -42.49 17.91 16.15
CA THR A 486 -41.21 18.07 16.83
C THR A 486 -41.34 18.86 18.11
N THR A 487 -42.10 18.30 19.06
CA THR A 487 -42.41 18.96 20.37
C THR A 487 -41.17 19.12 21.25
N LYS A 488 -40.17 18.28 21.10
CA LYS A 488 -38.85 18.36 21.73
C LYS A 488 -37.85 19.03 20.78
N MET A 489 -36.55 18.97 21.11
CA MET A 489 -35.48 19.43 20.26
C MET A 489 -35.26 18.49 19.04
N TYR A 490 -35.81 17.29 19.10
CA TYR A 490 -35.78 16.27 18.08
C TYR A 490 -37.10 15.48 18.00
N ALA A 491 -37.33 14.83 16.85
CA ALA A 491 -38.35 13.81 16.64
C ALA A 491 -37.83 12.74 15.69
N SER A 492 -38.37 11.52 15.69
CA SER A 492 -38.07 10.57 14.61
C SER A 492 -38.73 11.07 13.32
N ILE A 493 -38.06 10.83 12.17
CA ILE A 493 -38.64 11.17 10.87
C ILE A 493 -40.02 10.50 10.67
N THR A 494 -40.24 9.35 11.27
CA THR A 494 -41.51 8.59 11.19
C THR A 494 -42.62 9.14 12.08
N GLU A 495 -42.33 10.08 12.96
CA GLU A 495 -43.36 10.73 13.76
C GLU A 495 -44.15 11.78 12.97
N VAL A 496 -43.61 12.24 11.82
CA VAL A 496 -44.30 13.18 10.94
C VAL A 496 -45.38 12.46 10.14
N ILE A 497 -46.63 12.83 10.31
CA ILE A 497 -47.74 12.29 9.55
C ILE A 497 -47.74 12.96 8.17
N LEU A 498 -47.29 12.23 7.12
CA LEU A 498 -47.09 12.76 5.79
C LEU A 498 -48.38 13.37 5.18
N SER A 499 -49.55 12.79 5.46
CA SER A 499 -50.84 13.30 4.99
C SER A 499 -51.27 14.63 5.63
N SER A 500 -50.60 15.08 6.68
CA SER A 500 -50.87 16.38 7.32
C SER A 500 -50.03 17.51 6.73
N LEU A 501 -48.99 17.16 5.92
CA LEU A 501 -48.18 18.16 5.24
C LEU A 501 -48.96 18.89 4.13
N PRO A 502 -48.68 20.18 3.88
CA PRO A 502 -49.29 20.94 2.78
C PRO A 502 -49.11 20.26 1.44
N THR A 503 -50.07 20.45 0.54
CA THR A 503 -49.97 19.91 -0.83
C THR A 503 -48.71 20.44 -1.50
N SER A 504 -47.95 19.54 -2.11
CA SER A 504 -46.75 19.86 -2.86
C SER A 504 -46.85 19.36 -4.30
N GLN A 505 -45.87 19.72 -5.12
CA GLN A 505 -45.78 19.31 -6.53
C GLN A 505 -45.75 17.78 -6.69
N TYR A 506 -45.21 17.07 -5.70
CA TYR A 506 -45.12 15.61 -5.65
C TYR A 506 -45.81 15.07 -4.40
N ALA A 507 -46.35 13.85 -4.47
CA ALA A 507 -46.99 13.22 -3.32
C ALA A 507 -45.95 12.97 -2.19
N TRP A 508 -46.31 13.38 -0.96
CA TRP A 508 -45.44 13.20 0.19
C TRP A 508 -45.16 11.71 0.47
N ASN A 509 -43.88 11.42 0.59
CA ASN A 509 -43.35 10.14 1.02
C ASN A 509 -42.08 10.38 1.87
N GLU A 510 -41.51 9.36 2.42
CA GLU A 510 -40.34 9.46 3.30
C GLU A 510 -39.11 10.05 2.60
N TYR A 511 -38.90 9.75 1.32
CA TYR A 511 -37.76 10.24 0.53
C TYR A 511 -37.90 11.74 0.20
N LEU A 512 -39.11 12.17 -0.09
CA LEU A 512 -39.39 13.58 -0.34
C LEU A 512 -39.20 14.40 0.95
N LEU A 513 -39.63 13.87 2.09
CA LEU A 513 -39.42 14.51 3.40
C LEU A 513 -37.94 14.59 3.77
N GLU A 514 -37.18 13.51 3.54
CA GLU A 514 -35.72 13.51 3.72
C GLU A 514 -35.04 14.63 2.92
N SER A 515 -35.37 14.71 1.63
CA SER A 515 -34.80 15.71 0.73
C SER A 515 -35.24 17.13 1.09
N TYR A 516 -36.49 17.31 1.52
CA TYR A 516 -36.99 18.60 2.00
C TYR A 516 -36.19 19.08 3.22
N LEU A 517 -36.02 18.23 4.22
CA LEU A 517 -35.28 18.55 5.44
C LEU A 517 -33.80 18.85 5.16
N ALA A 518 -33.19 18.16 4.21
CA ALA A 518 -31.81 18.38 3.82
C ALA A 518 -31.58 19.70 3.05
N LEU A 519 -32.49 20.07 2.15
CA LEU A 519 -32.25 21.13 1.16
C LEU A 519 -33.05 22.41 1.40
N TYR A 520 -34.24 22.34 1.99
CA TYR A 520 -35.20 23.45 1.99
C TYR A 520 -35.61 23.94 3.36
N SER A 521 -35.85 23.04 4.32
CA SER A 521 -36.31 23.46 5.65
C SER A 521 -35.41 24.54 6.25
N THR A 522 -36.03 25.61 6.77
CA THR A 522 -35.33 26.71 7.45
C THR A 522 -35.16 26.46 8.94
N LYS A 523 -36.08 25.70 9.55
CA LYS A 523 -36.15 25.44 10.98
C LYS A 523 -35.57 24.10 11.42
N PHE A 524 -35.53 23.13 10.50
CA PHE A 524 -35.17 21.73 10.78
C PHE A 524 -34.05 21.22 9.92
N THR A 525 -33.36 20.19 10.40
CA THR A 525 -32.42 19.38 9.65
C THR A 525 -32.60 17.91 10.01
N LEU A 526 -32.24 17.01 9.11
CA LEU A 526 -32.27 15.58 9.37
C LEU A 526 -30.85 15.10 9.71
N PHE A 527 -30.69 14.49 10.88
CA PHE A 527 -29.50 13.73 11.23
C PHE A 527 -29.76 12.24 11.03
N HIS A 528 -28.86 11.57 10.29
CA HIS A 528 -28.94 10.15 10.02
C HIS A 528 -27.53 9.54 9.87
N THR A 529 -27.43 8.21 9.92
CA THR A 529 -26.16 7.52 9.79
C THR A 529 -25.66 7.43 8.33
N ARG A 530 -26.61 7.37 7.40
CA ARG A 530 -26.35 7.26 5.96
C ARG A 530 -27.64 7.47 5.18
N TYR A 531 -27.54 7.88 3.94
CA TYR A 531 -28.60 7.73 2.97
C TYR A 531 -28.83 6.25 2.68
N SER A 532 -30.10 5.86 2.57
CA SER A 532 -30.48 4.46 2.28
C SER A 532 -31.31 4.39 1.00
N GLN A 533 -31.15 3.29 0.29
CA GLN A 533 -31.99 2.99 -0.88
C GLN A 533 -33.40 2.58 -0.46
N ASP A 534 -33.52 1.79 0.59
CA ASP A 534 -34.75 1.04 0.91
C ASP A 534 -35.64 1.70 1.96
N ASN A 535 -35.08 2.50 2.85
CA ASN A 535 -35.82 3.18 3.90
C ASN A 535 -35.12 4.43 4.41
N VAL A 536 -35.89 5.41 4.83
CA VAL A 536 -35.38 6.64 5.46
C VAL A 536 -35.46 6.49 6.96
N THR A 537 -34.32 6.67 7.64
CA THR A 537 -34.22 6.66 9.10
C THR A 537 -33.45 7.87 9.58
N GLY A 538 -33.76 8.35 10.78
CA GLY A 538 -33.03 9.48 11.35
C GLY A 538 -33.86 10.30 12.32
N ALA A 539 -33.23 11.34 12.84
CA ALA A 539 -33.85 12.32 13.71
C ALA A 539 -34.01 13.68 13.02
N ILE A 540 -35.23 14.19 12.97
CA ILE A 540 -35.50 15.59 12.65
C ILE A 540 -35.10 16.41 13.87
N VAL A 541 -34.23 17.41 13.66
CA VAL A 541 -33.66 18.21 14.72
C VAL A 541 -33.89 19.69 14.44
N LYS A 542 -34.27 20.46 15.45
CA LYS A 542 -34.39 21.92 15.34
C LYS A 542 -33.02 22.53 15.11
N LYS A 543 -32.85 23.34 14.08
CA LYS A 543 -31.58 24.03 13.76
C LYS A 543 -31.11 24.97 14.90
N ALA A 544 -32.01 25.37 15.75
CA ALA A 544 -31.68 26.13 16.98
C ALA A 544 -30.94 25.30 18.05
N ALA A 545 -30.88 23.97 17.91
CA ALA A 545 -30.14 23.09 18.80
C ALA A 545 -28.69 23.00 18.33
N ASP A 546 -27.74 23.22 19.23
CA ASP A 546 -26.30 23.19 18.94
C ASP A 546 -25.75 21.75 19.06
N PHE A 547 -26.12 20.89 18.09
CA PHE A 547 -25.58 19.55 17.97
C PHE A 547 -24.44 19.54 16.93
N LYS A 548 -23.31 18.97 17.30
CA LYS A 548 -22.14 18.88 16.41
C LYS A 548 -22.26 17.75 15.40
N ASP A 549 -22.79 16.63 15.85
CA ASP A 549 -22.93 15.41 15.03
C ASP A 549 -24.13 14.57 15.49
N TYR A 550 -24.37 13.47 14.77
CA TYR A 550 -25.46 12.57 15.10
C TYR A 550 -25.26 11.82 16.42
N ASN A 551 -24.00 11.67 16.89
CA ASN A 551 -23.74 11.04 18.19
C ASN A 551 -24.29 11.88 19.35
N ASP A 552 -24.26 13.22 19.24
CA ASP A 552 -24.84 14.12 20.24
C ASP A 552 -26.37 13.98 20.30
N VAL A 553 -27.02 13.87 19.13
CA VAL A 553 -28.47 13.65 19.04
C VAL A 553 -28.85 12.29 19.64
N ILE A 554 -28.17 11.20 19.25
CA ILE A 554 -28.39 9.84 19.79
C ILE A 554 -28.16 9.83 21.33
N THR A 555 -27.14 10.55 21.81
CA THR A 555 -26.85 10.69 23.23
C THR A 555 -28.04 11.30 23.96
N LEU A 556 -28.62 12.38 23.43
CA LEU A 556 -29.81 13.03 24.04
C LEU A 556 -31.04 12.11 23.96
N ILE A 557 -31.30 11.48 22.80
CA ILE A 557 -32.42 10.53 22.62
C ILE A 557 -32.37 9.44 23.70
N LEU A 558 -31.19 8.82 23.88
CA LEU A 558 -31.01 7.78 24.88
C LEU A 558 -31.09 8.30 26.31
N ALA A 559 -30.56 9.49 26.59
CA ALA A 559 -30.62 10.11 27.91
C ALA A 559 -32.08 10.38 28.35
N GLU A 560 -32.95 10.83 27.45
CA GLU A 560 -34.36 11.11 27.68
C GLU A 560 -35.27 9.87 27.62
N SER A 561 -34.79 8.77 27.05
CA SER A 561 -35.53 7.51 26.97
C SER A 561 -35.67 6.83 28.36
N ARG A 562 -36.53 5.79 28.43
CA ARG A 562 -36.64 4.92 29.60
C ARG A 562 -35.80 3.64 29.50
N VAL A 563 -35.01 3.53 28.47
CA VAL A 563 -34.17 2.34 28.13
C VAL A 563 -33.10 2.14 29.20
N ASN A 564 -32.78 0.91 29.52
CA ASN A 564 -31.64 0.57 30.38
C ASN A 564 -30.32 0.82 29.61
N LEU A 565 -29.61 1.88 29.99
CA LEU A 565 -28.36 2.26 29.32
C LEU A 565 -27.18 1.34 29.66
N SER A 566 -27.35 0.42 30.61
CA SER A 566 -26.36 -0.64 30.85
C SER A 566 -26.54 -1.84 29.90
N ASP A 567 -27.66 -1.93 29.18
CA ASP A 567 -27.96 -2.94 28.20
C ASP A 567 -27.82 -2.37 26.77
N LYS A 568 -26.73 -2.70 26.14
CA LYS A 568 -26.43 -2.28 24.77
C LYS A 568 -27.48 -2.76 23.76
N ALA A 569 -27.96 -3.99 23.92
CA ALA A 569 -28.94 -4.57 23.01
C ALA A 569 -30.30 -3.87 23.11
N GLU A 570 -30.75 -3.56 24.32
CA GLU A 570 -31.99 -2.81 24.56
C GLU A 570 -31.90 -1.41 23.94
N ALA A 571 -30.78 -0.73 24.12
CA ALA A 571 -30.58 0.61 23.56
C ALA A 571 -30.58 0.59 22.00
N LEU A 572 -29.90 -0.37 21.37
CA LEU A 572 -29.88 -0.51 19.92
C LEU A 572 -31.26 -0.91 19.38
N ASN A 573 -31.98 -1.80 20.05
CA ASN A 573 -33.35 -2.15 19.69
C ASN A 573 -34.25 -0.93 19.72
N TYR A 574 -34.22 -0.15 20.81
CA TYR A 574 -35.01 1.08 20.95
C TYR A 574 -34.75 2.06 19.80
N LEU A 575 -33.47 2.31 19.46
CA LEU A 575 -33.11 3.22 18.38
C LEU A 575 -33.58 2.73 17.03
N ALA A 576 -33.47 1.42 16.75
CA ALA A 576 -33.94 0.81 15.51
C ALA A 576 -35.46 0.77 15.41
N ASP A 577 -36.17 0.38 16.48
CA ASP A 577 -37.64 0.30 16.52
C ASP A 577 -38.29 1.69 16.39
N LYS A 578 -37.60 2.74 16.84
CA LYS A 578 -37.98 4.14 16.65
C LYS A 578 -37.45 4.74 15.35
N GLN A 579 -36.79 3.95 14.52
CA GLN A 579 -36.21 4.34 13.23
C GLN A 579 -35.23 5.54 13.30
N TYR A 580 -34.56 5.72 14.41
CA TYR A 580 -33.42 6.62 14.48
C TYR A 580 -32.20 6.03 13.77
N ILE A 581 -32.07 4.70 13.73
CA ILE A 581 -31.00 3.97 13.02
C ILE A 581 -31.63 2.85 12.16
N ALA A 582 -31.01 2.57 11.01
CA ALA A 582 -31.51 1.54 10.08
C ALA A 582 -31.24 0.10 10.54
N PHE A 583 -30.20 -0.12 11.32
CA PHE A 583 -29.78 -1.44 11.79
C PHE A 583 -29.51 -1.42 13.28
N ARG A 584 -29.71 -2.57 13.96
CA ARG A 584 -29.40 -2.77 15.38
C ARG A 584 -27.89 -2.78 15.66
N ARG A 585 -27.16 -1.83 15.04
CA ARG A 585 -25.73 -1.59 15.22
C ARG A 585 -25.44 -0.10 15.07
N TYR A 586 -24.55 0.43 15.92
CA TYR A 586 -24.11 1.80 15.85
C TYR A 586 -22.63 1.88 16.26
N LYS A 587 -21.86 2.71 15.53
CA LYS A 587 -20.43 2.90 15.83
C LYS A 587 -20.31 3.62 17.20
N ASP A 588 -19.33 3.22 18.00
CA ASP A 588 -19.02 3.83 19.30
C ASP A 588 -20.18 3.85 20.32
N ILE A 589 -21.19 2.97 20.17
CA ILE A 589 -22.40 2.97 21.03
C ILE A 589 -22.05 2.92 22.52
N GLU A 590 -21.00 2.23 22.92
CA GLU A 590 -20.59 2.11 24.32
C GLU A 590 -20.18 3.46 24.91
N LYS A 591 -19.45 4.27 24.19
CA LYS A 591 -19.09 5.64 24.58
C LYS A 591 -20.32 6.54 24.66
N ILE A 592 -21.27 6.36 23.74
CA ILE A 592 -22.53 7.09 23.70
C ILE A 592 -23.39 6.74 24.91
N LEU A 593 -23.48 5.45 25.28
CA LEU A 593 -24.23 5.00 26.44
C LEU A 593 -23.70 5.61 27.75
N VAL A 594 -22.39 5.69 27.92
CA VAL A 594 -21.76 6.35 29.07
C VAL A 594 -22.14 7.84 29.12
N ARG A 595 -21.99 8.57 28.00
CA ARG A 595 -22.36 9.99 27.88
C ARG A 595 -23.87 10.20 28.14
N ALA A 596 -24.71 9.31 27.61
CA ALA A 596 -26.15 9.36 27.82
C ALA A 596 -26.52 9.14 29.27
N GLN A 597 -25.84 8.24 30.01
CA GLN A 597 -26.05 8.03 31.42
C GLN A 597 -25.67 9.25 32.27
N GLU A 598 -24.55 9.89 31.94
CA GLU A 598 -24.14 11.14 32.59
C GLU A 598 -25.16 12.27 32.37
N LEU A 599 -25.62 12.41 31.12
CA LEU A 599 -26.63 13.42 30.75
C LEU A 599 -27.96 13.14 31.44
N ARG A 600 -28.43 11.88 31.47
CA ARG A 600 -29.65 11.47 32.20
C ARG A 600 -29.57 11.82 33.68
N ASN A 601 -28.43 11.63 34.31
CA ASN A 601 -28.20 11.97 35.69
C ASN A 601 -28.24 13.49 35.94
N LYS A 602 -27.75 14.29 34.99
CA LYS A 602 -27.85 15.76 35.05
C LYS A 602 -29.29 16.25 34.85
N LEU A 603 -30.05 15.65 33.94
CA LEU A 603 -31.45 15.99 33.67
C LEU A 603 -32.37 15.66 34.86
N LYS A 604 -32.10 14.60 35.62
CA LYS A 604 -32.86 14.24 36.85
C LYS A 604 -32.59 15.18 38.05
N LYS A 605 -31.50 15.95 38.01
CA LYS A 605 -31.13 16.89 39.07
C LYS A 605 -31.67 18.31 38.84
N LYS A 606 -32.17 18.60 37.62
CA LYS A 606 -32.90 19.81 37.26
C LYS A 606 -34.40 19.60 37.43
#